data_dc128e5b076f9461f71b43481e1b1cf8
#
_entry.id   dc128e5b076f9461f71b43481e1b1cf8
#
_cell.length_a   1.000
_cell.length_b   1.000
_cell.length_c   1.000
_cell.angle_alpha   90.00
_cell.angle_beta   90.00
_cell.angle_gamma   90.00
#
_symmetry.space_group_name_H-M   'P 1'
#
loop_
_entity.id
_entity.type
_entity.pdbx_description
1 polymer ?
#
loop_
_entity_poly.entity_id
_entity_poly.type
_entity_poly.pdbx_seq_one_letter_code
_entity_poly.pdbx_strand_id
1 'polypeptide(L)'
;MIFSNNTFALFTPTLSASVNQTNLQINGNQVINSTNKTTEIPFSFTVNTNNRTGYTATLSAETENTALTNTSSTTGVKINSISSAGLLGDFSNNTWGYKFGSSTNYAPIPVLSTPAQILQTAGKTNGNEWNQLGIGMKLADNLESGNYTNKLILSFVSNPYQMHAIMTEGPDFNKKLRFSRIGTSKAEHFKKSAVAPIASIDTVNIEDEESDYEIKLWFNPTDKTAYYYTEPEKVYLNADSSYMFGADSFHKSNILDLDLSNFDASKVTNMGYMFYAMRNLTTLNLSNFDTSKVTDMQYMFGGVNNLTTLDLSNFDTSNVTNMEGMFYNMYNLTTLDLSNFNTSKVTDMNSIFRIQYHNDDNLLKDRYKDKLETIYVNNDFDTANLTGTYEMFANRGKLRGGNGSYSYYLSNADKTWLRVDDPAHGRPGYFTRKP
;
A
#
# COMPACT_ATOMS: atom_id res chain seq x y z
N MET A 1 5.12 -24.09 31.21
CA MET A 1 4.36 -23.76 29.98
C MET A 1 5.39 -23.30 28.97
N ILE A 2 5.79 -24.16 28.06
CA ILE A 2 6.78 -23.85 27.01
C ILE A 2 5.98 -23.22 25.88
N PHE A 3 6.05 -21.89 25.73
CA PHE A 3 5.58 -21.21 24.53
C PHE A 3 6.54 -21.59 23.40
N SER A 4 6.10 -22.45 22.50
CA SER A 4 6.77 -22.59 21.21
C SER A 4 6.54 -21.29 20.45
N ASN A 5 7.55 -20.45 20.37
CA ASN A 5 7.56 -19.29 19.48
C ASN A 5 7.65 -19.79 18.03
N ASN A 6 6.56 -20.29 17.49
CA ASN A 6 6.39 -20.37 16.05
C ASN A 6 6.00 -18.95 15.59
N THR A 7 6.97 -18.09 15.40
CA THR A 7 6.74 -16.78 14.77
C THR A 7 6.53 -17.02 13.28
N PHE A 8 5.37 -16.66 12.77
CA PHE A 8 5.07 -16.63 11.32
C PHE A 8 5.67 -15.39 10.63
N ALA A 9 6.52 -14.62 11.34
CA ALA A 9 7.23 -13.49 10.78
C ALA A 9 8.33 -13.96 9.82
N LEU A 10 8.25 -13.49 8.58
CA LEU A 10 9.24 -13.72 7.51
C LEU A 10 10.32 -12.64 7.51
N PHE A 11 10.04 -11.50 8.10
CA PHE A 11 10.88 -10.32 8.10
C PHE A 11 11.17 -9.84 9.52
N THR A 12 12.44 -9.54 9.80
CA THR A 12 12.87 -8.88 11.04
C THR A 12 13.79 -7.73 10.65
N PRO A 13 13.42 -6.47 10.96
CA PRO A 13 14.30 -5.33 10.70
C PRO A 13 15.62 -5.47 11.45
N THR A 14 16.72 -5.25 10.75
CA THR A 14 18.07 -5.24 11.29
C THR A 14 18.75 -3.92 10.98
N LEU A 15 19.62 -3.47 11.90
CA LEU A 15 20.47 -2.31 11.72
C LEU A 15 21.84 -2.59 12.31
N SER A 16 22.89 -2.40 11.54
CA SER A 16 24.26 -2.42 11.99
C SER A 16 24.99 -1.18 11.48
N ALA A 17 25.86 -0.62 12.31
CA ALA A 17 26.68 0.52 11.94
C ALA A 17 28.08 0.37 12.49
N SER A 18 29.07 0.92 11.80
CA SER A 18 30.45 0.97 12.23
C SER A 18 31.12 2.26 11.78
N VAL A 19 32.10 2.73 12.53
CA VAL A 19 32.96 3.85 12.15
C VAL A 19 34.35 3.34 11.77
N ASN A 20 34.98 3.98 10.78
CA ASN A 20 36.31 3.58 10.34
C ASN A 20 37.43 3.87 11.35
N GLN A 21 37.22 4.85 12.22
CA GLN A 21 38.14 5.21 13.28
C GLN A 21 37.40 5.84 14.46
N THR A 22 37.79 5.44 15.68
CA THR A 22 37.18 5.90 16.93
C THR A 22 37.99 6.98 17.64
N ASN A 23 39.21 7.26 17.15
CA ASN A 23 40.11 8.25 17.70
C ASN A 23 40.67 9.14 16.58
N LEU A 24 40.25 10.41 16.59
CA LEU A 24 40.71 11.42 15.63
C LEU A 24 41.77 12.28 16.31
N GLN A 25 42.99 12.31 15.76
CA GLN A 25 44.13 13.04 16.29
C GLN A 25 44.63 14.09 15.32
N ILE A 26 44.89 15.31 15.84
CA ILE A 26 45.47 16.43 15.06
C ILE A 26 46.76 16.85 15.75
N ASN A 27 47.83 16.99 14.92
CA ASN A 27 49.04 17.66 15.38
C ASN A 27 48.86 19.18 15.32
N GLY A 28 48.54 19.82 16.48
CA GLY A 28 48.27 21.24 16.57
C GLY A 28 49.46 22.10 16.08
N ASN A 29 50.68 21.67 16.31
CA ASN A 29 51.87 22.43 15.84
C ASN A 29 51.93 22.50 14.32
N GLN A 30 51.59 21.43 13.62
CA GLN A 30 51.51 21.45 12.14
C GLN A 30 50.43 22.40 11.64
N VAL A 31 49.29 22.45 12.31
CA VAL A 31 48.16 23.34 11.94
C VAL A 31 48.54 24.80 12.18
N ILE A 32 49.07 25.14 13.35
CA ILE A 32 49.49 26.50 13.71
C ILE A 32 50.55 27.03 12.77
N ASN A 33 51.49 26.18 12.36
CA ASN A 33 52.58 26.54 11.44
C ASN A 33 52.16 26.49 9.96
N SER A 34 50.94 26.11 9.63
CA SER A 34 50.42 26.16 8.24
C SER A 34 50.01 27.58 7.86
N THR A 35 49.97 27.87 6.54
CA THR A 35 49.64 29.20 6.01
C THR A 35 48.26 29.68 6.44
N ASN A 36 47.28 28.77 6.47
CA ASN A 36 45.87 29.10 6.77
C ASN A 36 45.49 28.81 8.21
N LYS A 37 46.36 28.16 8.98
CA LYS A 37 46.12 27.69 10.33
C LYS A 37 44.87 26.84 10.50
N THR A 38 44.48 26.18 9.44
CA THR A 38 43.28 25.33 9.37
C THR A 38 43.66 23.89 9.06
N THR A 39 42.81 22.96 9.49
CA THR A 39 42.93 21.53 9.14
C THR A 39 41.56 20.87 9.09
N GLU A 40 41.48 19.80 8.33
CA GLU A 40 40.32 18.92 8.29
C GLU A 40 40.75 17.47 8.51
N ILE A 41 40.00 16.73 9.32
CA ILE A 41 40.12 15.28 9.44
C ILE A 41 38.84 14.65 8.88
N PRO A 42 38.94 13.94 7.76
CA PRO A 42 37.84 13.11 7.29
C PRO A 42 37.75 11.82 8.12
N PHE A 43 36.56 11.39 8.40
CA PHE A 43 36.26 10.06 8.90
C PHE A 43 34.95 9.55 8.30
N SER A 44 34.68 8.29 8.42
CA SER A 44 33.49 7.69 7.78
C SER A 44 32.80 6.71 8.71
N PHE A 45 31.55 6.51 8.44
CA PHE A 45 30.77 5.41 9.00
C PHE A 45 30.09 4.62 7.88
N THR A 46 29.84 3.35 8.15
CA THR A 46 29.04 2.48 7.30
C THR A 46 27.80 2.01 8.03
N VAL A 47 26.70 1.90 7.30
CA VAL A 47 25.44 1.38 7.83
C VAL A 47 24.94 0.28 6.90
N ASN A 48 24.41 -0.78 7.51
CA ASN A 48 23.71 -1.84 6.79
C ASN A 48 22.37 -2.08 7.50
N THR A 49 21.28 -1.92 6.76
CA THR A 49 19.92 -2.19 7.26
C THR A 49 19.07 -2.84 6.17
N ASN A 50 18.26 -3.83 6.56
CA ASN A 50 17.19 -4.36 5.73
C ASN A 50 15.86 -3.63 5.99
N ASN A 51 15.82 -2.66 6.92
CA ASN A 51 14.61 -1.92 7.25
C ASN A 51 14.08 -1.18 6.01
N ARG A 52 12.85 -1.48 5.61
CA ARG A 52 12.21 -0.93 4.40
C ARG A 52 11.93 0.57 4.48
N THR A 53 11.91 1.14 5.68
CA THR A 53 11.77 2.59 5.92
C THR A 53 13.11 3.29 6.16
N GLY A 54 14.21 2.55 6.15
CA GLY A 54 15.54 3.08 6.32
C GLY A 54 15.94 3.36 7.78
N TYR A 55 16.84 4.33 7.96
CA TYR A 55 17.40 4.70 9.24
C TYR A 55 17.65 6.21 9.35
N THR A 56 17.81 6.67 10.57
CA THR A 56 18.23 8.03 10.89
C THR A 56 19.57 7.99 11.61
N ALA A 57 20.52 8.82 11.17
CA ALA A 57 21.81 9.03 11.84
C ALA A 57 21.87 10.43 12.45
N THR A 58 22.32 10.51 13.71
CA THR A 58 22.50 11.78 14.42
C THR A 58 23.91 11.92 14.96
N LEU A 59 24.35 13.17 15.13
CA LEU A 59 25.64 13.53 15.72
C LEU A 59 25.39 14.45 16.92
N SER A 60 26.13 14.24 18.01
CA SER A 60 26.22 15.19 19.13
C SER A 60 27.55 15.10 19.84
N ALA A 61 27.86 16.10 20.70
CA ALA A 61 28.85 15.91 21.76
C ALA A 61 28.30 14.93 22.80
N GLU A 62 29.20 14.31 23.62
CA GLU A 62 28.81 13.42 24.73
C GLU A 62 28.07 14.15 25.86
N THR A 63 28.25 15.47 25.93
CA THR A 63 27.69 16.33 26.97
C THR A 63 27.16 17.63 26.36
N GLU A 64 26.67 18.54 27.23
CA GLU A 64 26.31 19.91 26.82
C GLU A 64 27.53 20.78 26.50
N ASN A 65 28.74 20.31 26.79
CA ASN A 65 29.99 21.00 26.45
C ASN A 65 30.46 20.58 25.05
N THR A 66 30.42 21.49 24.10
CA THR A 66 30.85 21.27 22.71
C THR A 66 32.30 21.71 22.44
N ALA A 67 32.98 22.34 23.43
CA ALA A 67 34.37 22.75 23.25
C ALA A 67 35.34 21.58 23.45
N LEU A 68 36.45 21.61 22.72
CA LEU A 68 37.62 20.79 23.04
C LEU A 68 38.30 21.43 24.25
N THR A 69 38.50 20.68 25.32
CA THR A 69 39.07 21.15 26.58
C THR A 69 40.39 20.47 26.89
N ASN A 70 41.33 21.24 27.46
CA ASN A 70 42.61 20.75 27.97
C ASN A 70 42.55 20.74 29.50
N THR A 71 42.54 19.55 30.09
CA THR A 71 42.44 19.37 31.54
C THR A 71 43.70 19.85 32.27
N SER A 72 44.81 20.06 31.59
CA SER A 72 46.08 20.57 32.12
C SER A 72 46.27 22.07 31.84
N SER A 73 45.28 22.76 31.27
CA SER A 73 45.37 24.17 30.96
C SER A 73 45.42 25.03 32.22
N THR A 74 46.35 25.96 32.29
CA THR A 74 46.48 26.95 33.36
C THR A 74 45.70 28.24 33.05
N THR A 75 45.43 28.49 31.77
CA THR A 75 44.72 29.67 31.28
C THR A 75 43.24 29.46 31.05
N GLY A 76 42.81 28.20 31.01
CA GLY A 76 41.41 27.83 30.69
C GLY A 76 41.02 28.01 29.22
N VAL A 77 41.99 28.20 28.32
CA VAL A 77 41.72 28.33 26.87
C VAL A 77 41.11 27.05 26.31
N LYS A 78 40.12 27.20 25.45
CA LYS A 78 39.39 26.12 24.81
C LYS A 78 39.37 26.31 23.29
N ILE A 79 39.12 25.24 22.56
CA ILE A 79 38.76 25.31 21.14
C ILE A 79 37.23 25.16 21.07
N ASN A 80 36.53 26.27 20.85
CA ASN A 80 35.08 26.31 20.95
C ASN A 80 34.43 25.77 19.64
N SER A 81 33.21 25.27 19.75
CA SER A 81 32.40 25.05 18.53
C SER A 81 32.17 26.38 17.80
N ILE A 82 32.15 26.38 16.47
CA ILE A 82 31.67 27.54 15.70
C ILE A 82 30.22 27.85 16.09
N SER A 83 29.84 29.15 16.00
CA SER A 83 28.49 29.60 16.39
C SER A 83 27.48 29.51 15.27
N SER A 84 27.95 29.50 14.04
CA SER A 84 27.11 29.42 12.82
C SER A 84 27.82 28.65 11.74
N ALA A 85 27.03 28.10 10.79
CA ALA A 85 27.59 27.36 9.64
C ALA A 85 28.42 28.29 8.74
N GLY A 86 29.54 27.76 8.20
CA GLY A 86 30.42 28.52 7.35
C GLY A 86 31.55 27.69 6.74
N LEU A 87 32.34 28.33 5.86
CA LEU A 87 33.51 27.71 5.27
C LEU A 87 34.66 27.62 6.28
N LEU A 88 35.51 26.60 6.14
CA LEU A 88 36.65 26.41 7.05
C LEU A 88 37.60 27.61 7.15
N GLY A 89 37.79 28.32 6.02
CA GLY A 89 38.62 29.55 5.98
C GLY A 89 38.08 30.68 6.84
N ASP A 90 36.78 30.78 7.00
CA ASP A 90 36.07 31.84 7.71
C ASP A 90 35.95 31.60 9.24
N PHE A 91 36.41 30.45 9.70
CA PHE A 91 36.39 30.15 11.15
C PHE A 91 37.15 31.19 11.96
N SER A 92 36.59 31.55 13.08
CA SER A 92 37.31 32.28 14.12
C SER A 92 38.46 31.44 14.68
N ASN A 93 39.48 32.07 15.19
CA ASN A 93 40.61 31.38 15.83
C ASN A 93 40.16 30.53 17.02
N ASN A 94 40.76 29.36 17.16
CA ASN A 94 40.46 28.36 18.19
C ASN A 94 38.97 27.92 18.17
N THR A 95 38.51 27.62 16.95
CA THR A 95 37.17 27.02 16.75
C THR A 95 37.20 25.77 15.89
N TRP A 96 36.17 24.94 16.06
CA TRP A 96 35.98 23.68 15.31
C TRP A 96 34.52 23.44 14.97
N GLY A 97 34.28 22.61 13.98
CA GLY A 97 32.95 22.23 13.54
C GLY A 97 32.98 20.95 12.71
N TYR A 98 31.82 20.46 12.30
CA TYR A 98 31.70 19.28 11.46
C TYR A 98 31.00 19.60 10.13
N LYS A 99 31.25 18.75 9.13
CA LYS A 99 30.48 18.69 7.87
C LYS A 99 30.10 17.27 7.54
N PHE A 100 29.04 17.11 6.76
CA PHE A 100 28.56 15.79 6.31
C PHE A 100 28.51 15.72 4.78
N GLY A 101 28.95 14.57 4.24
CA GLY A 101 28.92 14.29 2.80
C GLY A 101 29.75 15.28 1.98
N SER A 102 29.19 15.75 0.88
CA SER A 102 29.81 16.69 -0.04
C SER A 102 29.67 18.17 0.39
N SER A 103 29.14 18.45 1.59
CA SER A 103 29.01 19.84 2.06
C SER A 103 30.38 20.53 2.13
N THR A 104 30.45 21.76 1.64
CA THR A 104 31.59 22.65 1.81
C THR A 104 31.52 23.45 3.10
N ASN A 105 30.33 23.64 3.65
CA ASN A 105 30.07 24.33 4.90
C ASN A 105 30.13 23.38 6.09
N TYR A 106 30.76 23.87 7.15
CA TYR A 106 30.78 23.22 8.46
C TYR A 106 29.64 23.75 9.31
N ALA A 107 29.08 22.90 10.15
CA ALA A 107 28.08 23.23 11.14
C ALA A 107 28.68 23.24 12.55
N PRO A 108 28.06 23.96 13.51
CA PRO A 108 28.41 23.89 14.93
C PRO A 108 28.26 22.46 15.46
N ILE A 109 29.15 22.08 16.40
CA ILE A 109 29.00 20.79 17.11
C ILE A 109 27.72 20.83 17.93
N PRO A 110 26.77 19.92 17.75
CA PRO A 110 25.52 19.91 18.52
C PRO A 110 25.75 19.36 19.92
N VAL A 111 24.99 19.86 20.88
CA VAL A 111 24.99 19.39 22.27
C VAL A 111 24.24 18.07 22.40
N LEU A 112 24.42 17.38 23.52
CA LEU A 112 23.77 16.09 23.80
C LEU A 112 22.24 16.18 23.78
N SER A 113 21.68 17.24 24.40
CA SER A 113 20.23 17.42 24.49
C SER A 113 19.54 17.73 23.15
N THR A 114 20.31 18.22 22.15
CA THR A 114 19.79 18.55 20.81
C THR A 114 20.73 18.00 19.70
N PRO A 115 20.77 16.68 19.51
CA PRO A 115 21.58 16.07 18.46
C PRO A 115 21.17 16.55 17.06
N ALA A 116 22.13 16.79 16.19
CA ALA A 116 21.82 17.10 14.81
C ALA A 116 21.52 15.82 14.01
N GLN A 117 20.42 15.80 13.30
CA GLN A 117 20.15 14.78 12.29
C GLN A 117 21.07 15.06 11.09
N ILE A 118 22.03 14.16 10.83
CA ILE A 118 23.00 14.28 9.73
C ILE A 118 22.58 13.51 8.50
N LEU A 119 21.77 12.45 8.67
CA LEU A 119 21.24 11.65 7.56
C LEU A 119 19.91 11.03 7.95
N GLN A 120 18.99 10.97 7.00
CA GLN A 120 17.79 10.15 7.04
C GLN A 120 17.58 9.48 5.69
N THR A 121 17.39 8.17 5.69
CA THR A 121 17.12 7.39 4.49
C THR A 121 15.66 6.92 4.49
N ALA A 122 15.14 6.54 3.33
CA ALA A 122 13.75 6.11 3.16
C ALA A 122 13.62 4.63 2.72
N GLY A 123 14.70 3.85 2.77
CA GLY A 123 14.70 2.45 2.34
C GLY A 123 15.86 1.65 2.90
N LYS A 124 15.84 0.34 2.64
CA LYS A 124 16.96 -0.55 2.96
C LYS A 124 18.25 -0.10 2.25
N THR A 125 19.38 -0.35 2.88
CA THR A 125 20.68 -0.12 2.24
C THR A 125 20.96 -1.20 1.18
N ASN A 126 21.76 -0.84 0.18
CA ASN A 126 22.28 -1.80 -0.79
C ASN A 126 23.66 -2.32 -0.31
N GLY A 127 23.62 -3.23 0.66
CA GLY A 127 24.81 -3.67 1.38
C GLY A 127 25.29 -2.62 2.39
N ASN A 128 26.60 -2.50 2.57
CA ASN A 128 27.23 -1.53 3.46
C ASN A 128 27.25 -0.13 2.80
N GLU A 129 26.39 0.75 3.25
CA GLU A 129 26.31 2.13 2.77
C GLU A 129 27.35 3.00 3.47
N TRP A 130 28.25 3.59 2.69
CA TRP A 130 29.35 4.41 3.19
C TRP A 130 28.97 5.88 3.21
N ASN A 131 29.31 6.55 4.33
CA ASN A 131 29.01 7.96 4.55
C ASN A 131 30.23 8.66 5.15
N GLN A 132 30.51 9.90 4.70
CA GLN A 132 31.66 10.66 5.10
C GLN A 132 31.28 11.83 5.99
N LEU A 133 32.08 12.03 7.03
CA LEU A 133 32.09 13.22 7.89
C LEU A 133 33.47 13.88 7.83
N GLY A 134 33.51 15.17 8.08
CA GLY A 134 34.76 15.91 8.24
C GLY A 134 34.71 16.78 9.49
N ILE A 135 35.77 16.74 10.29
CA ILE A 135 36.00 17.67 11.39
C ILE A 135 36.97 18.74 10.92
N GLY A 136 36.52 19.99 10.88
CA GLY A 136 37.36 21.15 10.57
C GLY A 136 37.69 21.96 11.79
N MET A 137 38.89 22.52 11.84
CA MET A 137 39.28 23.48 12.88
C MET A 137 40.26 24.53 12.38
N LYS A 138 40.28 25.69 13.10
CA LYS A 138 41.23 26.77 12.92
C LYS A 138 41.87 27.09 14.26
N LEU A 139 43.21 27.13 14.33
CA LEU A 139 43.96 27.35 15.54
C LEU A 139 44.69 28.69 15.51
N ALA A 140 45.04 29.22 16.67
CA ALA A 140 45.81 30.45 16.80
C ALA A 140 47.19 30.18 17.45
N ASP A 141 48.14 31.06 17.21
CA ASP A 141 49.50 30.97 17.76
C ASP A 141 49.55 31.00 19.29
N ASN A 142 48.54 31.58 19.92
CA ASN A 142 48.46 31.75 21.38
C ASN A 142 47.71 30.58 22.06
N LEU A 143 47.46 29.48 21.35
CA LEU A 143 46.86 28.29 21.95
C LEU A 143 47.86 27.66 22.92
N GLU A 144 47.46 27.48 24.20
CA GLU A 144 48.27 26.87 25.22
C GLU A 144 48.63 25.40 24.79
N SER A 145 49.86 24.98 25.06
CA SER A 145 50.27 23.62 24.77
C SER A 145 49.50 22.59 25.61
N GLY A 146 49.19 21.44 25.01
CA GLY A 146 48.47 20.36 25.70
C GLY A 146 47.50 19.61 24.79
N ASN A 147 46.78 18.66 25.37
CA ASN A 147 45.80 17.85 24.70
C ASN A 147 44.40 18.42 24.85
N TYR A 148 43.81 18.87 23.77
CA TYR A 148 42.43 19.33 23.68
C TYR A 148 41.54 18.21 23.23
N THR A 149 40.56 17.81 24.03
CA THR A 149 39.71 16.65 23.77
C THR A 149 38.24 16.95 23.94
N ASN A 150 37.42 16.27 23.13
CA ASN A 150 35.99 16.09 23.32
C ASN A 150 35.60 14.74 22.75
N LYS A 151 34.42 14.24 23.11
CA LYS A 151 33.85 13.03 22.56
C LYS A 151 32.62 13.37 21.76
N LEU A 152 32.50 12.79 20.60
CA LEU A 152 31.33 12.87 19.73
C LEU A 152 30.59 11.53 19.76
N ILE A 153 29.27 11.60 19.71
CA ILE A 153 28.37 10.45 19.62
C ILE A 153 27.73 10.44 18.24
N LEU A 154 27.89 9.35 17.52
CA LEU A 154 27.09 9.00 16.35
C LEU A 154 26.05 7.98 16.78
N SER A 155 24.79 8.32 16.61
CA SER A 155 23.67 7.43 16.93
C SER A 155 22.94 7.02 15.64
N PHE A 156 22.56 5.76 15.55
CA PHE A 156 21.87 5.19 14.43
C PHE A 156 20.60 4.51 14.93
N VAL A 157 19.45 4.90 14.37
CA VAL A 157 18.15 4.38 14.75
C VAL A 157 17.39 3.96 13.51
N SER A 158 16.84 2.76 13.51
CA SER A 158 15.90 2.33 12.47
C SER A 158 14.70 3.28 12.44
N ASN A 159 14.31 3.73 11.26
CA ASN A 159 13.06 4.47 11.13
C ASN A 159 11.87 3.56 11.52
N PRO A 160 10.78 4.13 12.04
CA PRO A 160 9.61 3.33 12.38
C PRO A 160 9.14 2.51 11.18
N TYR A 161 8.96 1.21 11.39
CA TYR A 161 8.47 0.29 10.39
C TYR A 161 7.32 -0.54 10.98
N GLN A 162 6.17 -0.51 10.29
CA GLN A 162 5.03 -1.34 10.64
C GLN A 162 5.02 -2.56 9.74
N MET A 163 5.16 -3.74 10.33
CA MET A 163 5.13 -5.01 9.61
C MET A 163 3.71 -5.32 9.12
N HIS A 164 3.61 -5.87 7.91
CA HIS A 164 2.34 -6.14 7.25
C HIS A 164 2.27 -7.58 6.73
N ALA A 165 1.08 -8.19 6.86
CA ALA A 165 0.71 -9.36 6.09
C ALA A 165 0.11 -8.89 4.75
N ILE A 166 0.68 -9.35 3.64
CA ILE A 166 0.24 -8.97 2.29
C ILE A 166 -0.12 -10.25 1.54
N MET A 167 -1.33 -10.29 0.99
CA MET A 167 -1.80 -11.41 0.16
C MET A 167 -1.05 -11.43 -1.18
N THR A 168 -0.78 -12.59 -1.71
CA THR A 168 -0.28 -12.76 -3.08
C THR A 168 -1.24 -12.14 -4.10
N GLU A 169 -0.78 -11.91 -5.33
CA GLU A 169 -1.63 -11.42 -6.42
C GLU A 169 -2.90 -12.26 -6.59
N GLY A 170 -4.00 -11.61 -7.01
CA GLY A 170 -5.30 -12.26 -7.15
C GLY A 170 -5.30 -13.51 -8.03
N PRO A 171 -4.66 -13.50 -9.23
CA PRO A 171 -4.58 -14.70 -10.07
C PRO A 171 -3.81 -15.86 -9.43
N ASP A 172 -2.74 -15.60 -8.69
CA ASP A 172 -1.99 -16.63 -7.96
C ASP A 172 -2.78 -17.18 -6.77
N PHE A 173 -3.42 -16.30 -6.01
CA PHE A 173 -4.34 -16.70 -4.94
C PHE A 173 -5.45 -17.59 -5.49
N ASN A 174 -6.09 -17.19 -6.59
CA ASN A 174 -7.16 -17.95 -7.25
C ASN A 174 -6.69 -19.36 -7.63
N LYS A 175 -5.49 -19.46 -8.22
CA LYS A 175 -4.87 -20.72 -8.56
C LYS A 175 -4.68 -21.60 -7.32
N LYS A 176 -4.16 -21.04 -6.24
CA LYS A 176 -3.95 -21.77 -4.98
C LYS A 176 -5.28 -22.19 -4.32
N LEU A 177 -6.30 -21.33 -4.39
CA LEU A 177 -7.64 -21.64 -3.86
C LEU A 177 -8.34 -22.75 -4.64
N ARG A 178 -8.20 -22.81 -5.97
CA ARG A 178 -8.96 -23.72 -6.84
C ARG A 178 -8.25 -25.00 -7.19
N PHE A 179 -6.95 -24.92 -7.40
CA PHE A 179 -6.18 -26.02 -7.99
C PHE A 179 -5.17 -26.64 -7.01
N SER A 180 -5.14 -26.17 -5.76
CA SER A 180 -4.26 -26.78 -4.77
C SER A 180 -4.71 -28.19 -4.38
N ARG A 181 -3.74 -29.05 -4.10
CA ARG A 181 -3.96 -30.42 -3.61
C ARG A 181 -4.71 -30.51 -2.28
N ILE A 182 -4.81 -29.40 -1.54
CA ILE A 182 -5.43 -29.35 -0.21
C ILE A 182 -6.96 -29.36 -0.23
N GLY A 183 -7.58 -29.37 -1.42
CA GLY A 183 -9.03 -29.56 -1.56
C GLY A 183 -9.88 -28.30 -1.41
N THR A 184 -9.27 -27.12 -1.37
CA THR A 184 -9.97 -25.83 -1.25
C THR A 184 -10.98 -25.55 -2.38
N SER A 185 -10.85 -26.21 -3.54
CA SER A 185 -11.84 -26.17 -4.62
C SER A 185 -13.23 -26.67 -4.24
N LYS A 186 -13.34 -27.40 -3.10
CA LYS A 186 -14.60 -27.92 -2.54
C LYS A 186 -15.21 -26.98 -1.49
N ALA A 187 -14.54 -25.85 -1.19
CA ALA A 187 -14.99 -24.94 -0.14
C ALA A 187 -16.34 -24.32 -0.49
N GLU A 188 -17.19 -24.26 0.50
CA GLU A 188 -18.45 -23.52 0.49
C GLU A 188 -18.32 -22.20 1.26
N HIS A 189 -17.31 -22.08 2.12
CA HIS A 189 -17.02 -20.91 2.95
C HIS A 189 -15.55 -20.52 2.86
N PHE A 190 -15.27 -19.21 3.00
CA PHE A 190 -13.91 -18.69 3.10
C PHE A 190 -13.81 -17.69 4.25
N LYS A 191 -12.88 -17.91 5.20
CA LYS A 191 -12.70 -16.99 6.34
C LYS A 191 -11.34 -17.11 7.03
N LYS A 192 -10.99 -16.10 7.82
CA LYS A 192 -9.82 -16.11 8.69
C LYS A 192 -10.03 -17.08 9.86
N SER A 193 -9.02 -17.87 10.19
CA SER A 193 -8.97 -18.68 11.41
C SER A 193 -8.44 -17.84 12.57
N ALA A 194 -9.03 -18.03 13.75
CA ALA A 194 -8.53 -17.43 14.99
C ALA A 194 -7.25 -18.10 15.52
N VAL A 195 -6.94 -19.31 15.04
CA VAL A 195 -5.79 -20.10 15.49
C VAL A 195 -4.98 -20.61 14.30
N ALA A 196 -3.67 -20.72 14.51
CA ALA A 196 -2.77 -21.28 13.52
C ALA A 196 -3.10 -22.75 13.20
N PRO A 197 -2.90 -23.21 11.95
CA PRO A 197 -3.06 -24.61 11.61
C PRO A 197 -2.05 -25.49 12.37
N ILE A 198 -2.49 -26.65 12.82
CA ILE A 198 -1.59 -27.61 13.46
C ILE A 198 -0.70 -28.29 12.38
N ALA A 199 0.49 -28.75 12.77
CA ALA A 199 1.48 -29.28 11.85
C ALA A 199 1.03 -30.48 11.00
N SER A 200 -0.04 -31.18 11.40
CA SER A 200 -0.61 -32.32 10.64
C SER A 200 -1.57 -31.88 9.51
N ILE A 201 -1.90 -30.60 9.40
CA ILE A 201 -2.76 -30.07 8.33
C ILE A 201 -1.90 -29.61 7.16
N ASP A 202 -2.20 -30.12 5.97
CA ASP A 202 -1.59 -29.63 4.74
C ASP A 202 -2.02 -28.18 4.48
N THR A 203 -1.05 -27.30 4.30
CA THR A 203 -1.27 -25.89 4.04
C THR A 203 -0.57 -25.44 2.76
N VAL A 204 -1.03 -24.33 2.21
CA VAL A 204 -0.38 -23.62 1.08
C VAL A 204 -0.14 -22.19 1.51
N ASN A 205 1.04 -21.67 1.20
CA ASN A 205 1.39 -20.27 1.42
C ASN A 205 0.73 -19.40 0.37
N ILE A 206 0.09 -18.31 0.82
CA ILE A 206 -0.65 -17.36 -0.01
C ILE A 206 -0.22 -15.92 0.25
N GLU A 207 0.92 -15.71 0.90
CA GLU A 207 1.53 -14.40 1.03
C GLU A 207 2.26 -13.96 -0.23
N ASP A 208 2.36 -12.65 -0.38
CA ASP A 208 3.21 -11.96 -1.34
C ASP A 208 4.69 -12.00 -0.90
N GLU A 209 5.62 -11.86 -1.84
CA GLU A 209 7.06 -11.80 -1.54
C GLU A 209 7.43 -10.58 -0.67
N GLU A 210 6.64 -9.51 -0.72
CA GLU A 210 6.80 -8.31 0.11
C GLU A 210 6.10 -8.44 1.48
N SER A 211 5.43 -9.56 1.77
CA SER A 211 4.79 -9.81 3.06
C SER A 211 5.83 -10.02 4.16
N ASP A 212 5.58 -9.43 5.33
CA ASP A 212 6.43 -9.62 6.51
C ASP A 212 6.00 -10.85 7.32
N TYR A 213 4.86 -11.43 6.99
CA TYR A 213 4.30 -12.61 7.67
C TYR A 213 3.87 -13.67 6.67
N GLU A 214 4.03 -14.93 7.07
CA GLU A 214 3.39 -16.05 6.35
C GLU A 214 1.87 -15.93 6.42
N ILE A 215 1.20 -16.31 5.33
CA ILE A 215 -0.25 -16.48 5.28
C ILE A 215 -0.54 -17.90 4.82
N LYS A 216 -1.03 -18.73 5.71
CA LYS A 216 -1.33 -20.14 5.43
C LYS A 216 -2.78 -20.31 5.01
N LEU A 217 -3.02 -21.05 3.94
CA LEU A 217 -4.35 -21.48 3.47
C LEU A 217 -4.50 -22.97 3.65
N TRP A 218 -5.66 -23.42 4.16
CA TRP A 218 -6.02 -24.85 4.23
C TRP A 218 -7.52 -25.07 4.09
N PHE A 219 -7.93 -26.32 3.95
CA PHE A 219 -9.32 -26.72 3.84
C PHE A 219 -9.73 -27.63 4.99
N ASN A 220 -10.86 -27.33 5.62
CA ASN A 220 -11.50 -28.20 6.58
C ASN A 220 -12.72 -28.90 5.92
N PRO A 221 -12.65 -30.21 5.68
CA PRO A 221 -13.73 -30.94 5.00
C PRO A 221 -14.99 -31.12 5.86
N THR A 222 -14.89 -30.96 7.20
CA THR A 222 -16.02 -31.13 8.11
C THR A 222 -17.04 -30.02 7.97
N ASP A 223 -16.58 -28.78 7.90
CA ASP A 223 -17.41 -27.59 7.75
C ASP A 223 -17.29 -26.94 6.36
N LYS A 224 -16.56 -27.59 5.44
CA LYS A 224 -16.34 -27.18 4.06
C LYS A 224 -15.75 -25.77 3.91
N THR A 225 -14.91 -25.37 4.85
CA THR A 225 -14.34 -24.03 4.91
C THR A 225 -12.89 -24.02 4.42
N ALA A 226 -12.59 -23.12 3.52
CA ALA A 226 -11.23 -22.69 3.22
C ALA A 226 -10.83 -21.63 4.26
N TYR A 227 -9.93 -22.01 5.16
CA TYR A 227 -9.40 -21.13 6.18
C TYR A 227 -8.08 -20.54 5.76
N TYR A 228 -7.85 -19.28 6.12
CA TYR A 228 -6.50 -18.74 6.12
C TYR A 228 -6.10 -18.25 7.52
N TYR A 229 -4.81 -18.19 7.78
CA TYR A 229 -4.25 -17.69 9.03
C TYR A 229 -2.98 -16.90 8.79
N THR A 230 -2.86 -15.79 9.50
CA THR A 230 -1.64 -15.01 9.73
C THR A 230 -1.74 -14.34 11.10
N GLU A 231 -0.60 -14.00 11.71
CA GLU A 231 -0.57 -13.36 13.04
C GLU A 231 -1.28 -11.99 13.06
N PRO A 232 -1.00 -11.04 12.13
CA PRO A 232 -1.71 -9.78 12.08
C PRO A 232 -3.22 -9.97 11.87
N GLU A 233 -4.01 -9.15 12.54
CA GLU A 233 -5.46 -9.16 12.33
C GLU A 233 -5.80 -8.72 10.90
N LYS A 234 -5.16 -7.65 10.43
CA LYS A 234 -5.37 -7.05 9.11
C LYS A 234 -4.43 -7.68 8.07
N VAL A 235 -4.98 -7.95 6.89
CA VAL A 235 -4.25 -8.45 5.72
C VAL A 235 -4.45 -7.47 4.56
N TYR A 236 -3.36 -6.94 4.03
CA TYR A 236 -3.41 -6.10 2.83
C TYR A 236 -3.58 -6.96 1.59
N LEU A 237 -4.51 -6.56 0.75
CA LEU A 237 -4.63 -7.13 -0.58
C LEU A 237 -3.50 -6.60 -1.48
N ASN A 238 -3.06 -7.42 -2.44
CA ASN A 238 -2.09 -7.02 -3.46
C ASN A 238 -2.69 -5.93 -4.38
N ALA A 239 -1.84 -5.12 -4.98
CA ALA A 239 -2.27 -4.10 -5.95
C ALA A 239 -3.05 -4.72 -7.12
N ASP A 240 -2.64 -5.90 -7.59
CA ASP A 240 -3.43 -6.73 -8.50
C ASP A 240 -4.20 -7.80 -7.71
N SER A 241 -5.46 -7.51 -7.41
CA SER A 241 -6.42 -8.44 -6.81
C SER A 241 -7.44 -8.96 -7.81
N SER A 242 -7.12 -8.87 -9.11
CA SER A 242 -7.98 -9.39 -10.18
C SER A 242 -8.19 -10.91 -10.04
N TYR A 243 -9.34 -11.38 -10.45
CA TYR A 243 -9.73 -12.81 -10.40
C TYR A 243 -9.67 -13.47 -9.01
N MET A 244 -9.35 -12.79 -7.92
CA MET A 244 -9.02 -13.38 -6.62
C MET A 244 -9.97 -14.52 -6.22
N PHE A 245 -11.27 -14.31 -6.27
CA PHE A 245 -12.30 -15.33 -6.02
C PHE A 245 -13.05 -15.74 -7.30
N GLY A 246 -12.75 -15.10 -8.42
CA GLY A 246 -13.42 -15.29 -9.68
C GLY A 246 -13.43 -16.75 -10.16
N ALA A 247 -14.49 -17.20 -10.82
CA ALA A 247 -14.62 -18.51 -11.43
C ALA A 247 -14.52 -18.39 -12.96
N ASP A 248 -14.12 -19.45 -13.62
CA ASP A 248 -14.20 -19.55 -15.07
C ASP A 248 -15.38 -20.46 -15.50
N SER A 249 -15.57 -20.62 -16.80
CA SER A 249 -16.63 -21.46 -17.35
C SER A 249 -16.46 -22.97 -17.07
N PHE A 250 -15.22 -23.39 -16.77
CA PHE A 250 -14.87 -24.80 -16.57
C PHE A 250 -14.83 -25.15 -15.08
N HIS A 251 -14.49 -24.19 -14.22
CA HIS A 251 -14.29 -24.39 -12.78
C HIS A 251 -15.26 -23.53 -11.99
N LYS A 252 -16.42 -24.09 -11.67
CA LYS A 252 -17.46 -23.42 -10.89
C LYS A 252 -17.00 -23.18 -9.45
N SER A 253 -17.33 -22.01 -8.89
CA SER A 253 -17.17 -21.75 -7.46
C SER A 253 -18.31 -22.40 -6.67
N ASN A 254 -17.97 -23.13 -5.60
CA ASN A 254 -18.96 -23.64 -4.65
C ASN A 254 -19.20 -22.67 -3.48
N ILE A 255 -18.45 -21.57 -3.42
CA ILE A 255 -18.47 -20.62 -2.29
C ILE A 255 -19.84 -19.94 -2.21
N LEU A 256 -20.43 -20.01 -1.02
CA LEU A 256 -21.72 -19.42 -0.65
C LEU A 256 -21.56 -18.09 0.06
N ASP A 257 -20.46 -17.93 0.82
CA ASP A 257 -20.13 -16.71 1.54
C ASP A 257 -18.61 -16.52 1.69
N LEU A 258 -18.23 -15.26 1.84
CA LEU A 258 -16.85 -14.80 2.02
C LEU A 258 -16.79 -13.89 3.25
N ASP A 259 -15.95 -14.21 4.23
CA ASP A 259 -15.57 -13.28 5.28
C ASP A 259 -14.32 -12.49 4.85
N LEU A 260 -14.54 -11.25 4.42
CA LEU A 260 -13.52 -10.32 3.95
C LEU A 260 -13.22 -9.22 4.98
N SER A 261 -13.74 -9.32 6.20
CA SER A 261 -13.68 -8.27 7.23
C SER A 261 -12.26 -7.86 7.63
N ASN A 262 -11.30 -8.78 7.50
CA ASN A 262 -9.89 -8.53 7.83
C ASN A 262 -9.05 -8.02 6.66
N PHE A 263 -9.64 -7.88 5.46
CA PHE A 263 -8.89 -7.41 4.29
C PHE A 263 -8.86 -5.88 4.20
N ASP A 264 -7.70 -5.38 3.83
CA ASP A 264 -7.45 -3.97 3.53
C ASP A 264 -7.19 -3.82 2.02
N ALA A 265 -8.10 -3.16 1.33
CA ALA A 265 -8.03 -2.93 -0.11
C ALA A 265 -7.36 -1.60 -0.50
N SER A 266 -6.86 -0.81 0.46
CA SER A 266 -6.34 0.55 0.23
C SER A 266 -5.12 0.65 -0.71
N LYS A 267 -4.52 -0.49 -1.05
CA LYS A 267 -3.40 -0.58 -2.02
C LYS A 267 -3.83 -1.13 -3.39
N VAL A 268 -5.08 -1.59 -3.52
CA VAL A 268 -5.56 -2.25 -4.73
C VAL A 268 -5.77 -1.23 -5.86
N THR A 269 -5.26 -1.56 -7.04
CA THR A 269 -5.44 -0.78 -8.27
C THR A 269 -6.28 -1.53 -9.31
N ASN A 270 -6.29 -2.87 -9.25
CA ASN A 270 -7.01 -3.74 -10.16
C ASN A 270 -7.91 -4.72 -9.39
N MET A 271 -9.24 -4.60 -9.55
CA MET A 271 -10.27 -5.50 -9.02
C MET A 271 -11.05 -6.23 -10.15
N GLY A 272 -10.51 -6.22 -11.36
CA GLY A 272 -11.15 -6.87 -12.49
C GLY A 272 -11.44 -8.35 -12.22
N TYR A 273 -12.66 -8.81 -12.51
CA TYR A 273 -13.07 -10.21 -12.30
C TYR A 273 -12.98 -10.73 -10.87
N MET A 274 -12.79 -9.89 -9.86
CA MET A 274 -12.50 -10.33 -8.49
C MET A 274 -13.51 -11.35 -7.95
N PHE A 275 -14.79 -11.18 -8.25
CA PHE A 275 -15.88 -12.08 -7.87
C PHE A 275 -16.60 -12.71 -9.09
N TYR A 276 -15.98 -12.66 -10.27
CA TYR A 276 -16.60 -13.10 -11.51
C TYR A 276 -17.12 -14.53 -11.43
N ALA A 277 -18.34 -14.75 -11.93
CA ALA A 277 -19.00 -16.06 -12.02
C ALA A 277 -19.10 -16.85 -10.70
N MET A 278 -19.08 -16.18 -9.54
CA MET A 278 -19.39 -16.78 -8.24
C MET A 278 -20.90 -17.01 -8.12
N ARG A 279 -21.42 -17.97 -8.90
CA ARG A 279 -22.85 -18.18 -9.10
C ARG A 279 -23.61 -18.58 -7.85
N ASN A 280 -22.92 -19.17 -6.86
CA ASN A 280 -23.52 -19.65 -5.61
C ASN A 280 -23.45 -18.62 -4.47
N LEU A 281 -22.72 -17.51 -4.64
CA LEU A 281 -22.57 -16.48 -3.63
C LEU A 281 -23.92 -15.82 -3.33
N THR A 282 -24.32 -15.83 -2.06
CA THR A 282 -25.62 -15.30 -1.60
C THR A 282 -25.51 -13.99 -0.84
N THR A 283 -24.37 -13.74 -0.24
CA THR A 283 -24.08 -12.53 0.54
C THR A 283 -22.66 -12.05 0.24
N LEU A 284 -22.47 -10.74 0.18
CA LEU A 284 -21.14 -10.13 -0.01
C LEU A 284 -21.09 -8.80 0.76
N ASN A 285 -20.20 -8.72 1.74
CA ASN A 285 -19.97 -7.50 2.50
C ASN A 285 -18.62 -6.89 2.08
N LEU A 286 -18.67 -5.68 1.53
CA LEU A 286 -17.51 -4.92 1.06
C LEU A 286 -17.36 -3.58 1.80
N SER A 287 -18.01 -3.40 2.94
CA SER A 287 -18.06 -2.12 3.68
C SER A 287 -16.68 -1.62 4.13
N ASN A 288 -15.68 -2.51 4.23
CA ASN A 288 -14.29 -2.18 4.58
C ASN A 288 -13.36 -1.98 3.36
N PHE A 289 -13.89 -2.10 2.13
CA PHE A 289 -13.08 -1.96 0.92
C PHE A 289 -12.88 -0.48 0.56
N ASP A 290 -11.67 0.01 0.68
CA ASP A 290 -11.23 1.29 0.13
C ASP A 290 -10.89 1.10 -1.35
N THR A 291 -11.69 1.69 -2.24
CA THR A 291 -11.51 1.57 -3.69
C THR A 291 -10.91 2.84 -4.33
N SER A 292 -10.45 3.78 -3.52
CA SER A 292 -9.98 5.10 -3.98
C SER A 292 -8.80 5.06 -4.95
N LYS A 293 -8.03 3.95 -4.99
CA LYS A 293 -6.92 3.75 -5.93
C LYS A 293 -7.25 2.83 -7.11
N VAL A 294 -8.44 2.25 -7.14
CA VAL A 294 -8.83 1.28 -8.16
C VAL A 294 -9.05 1.98 -9.50
N THR A 295 -8.44 1.44 -10.54
CA THR A 295 -8.56 1.93 -11.92
C THR A 295 -9.31 0.96 -12.82
N ASP A 296 -9.36 -0.33 -12.47
CA ASP A 296 -10.00 -1.39 -13.24
C ASP A 296 -10.99 -2.18 -12.36
N MET A 297 -12.26 -2.18 -12.76
CA MET A 297 -13.36 -2.95 -12.16
C MET A 297 -14.10 -3.81 -13.20
N GLN A 298 -13.43 -4.14 -14.32
CA GLN A 298 -14.07 -4.93 -15.37
C GLN A 298 -14.59 -6.27 -14.82
N TYR A 299 -15.84 -6.62 -15.14
CA TYR A 299 -16.51 -7.86 -14.74
C TYR A 299 -16.43 -8.19 -13.23
N MET A 300 -16.18 -7.21 -12.34
CA MET A 300 -15.93 -7.46 -10.92
C MET A 300 -17.03 -8.31 -10.27
N PHE A 301 -18.30 -8.05 -10.58
CA PHE A 301 -19.45 -8.81 -10.10
C PHE A 301 -20.14 -9.61 -11.21
N GLY A 302 -19.53 -9.71 -12.39
CA GLY A 302 -20.13 -10.38 -13.54
C GLY A 302 -20.48 -11.83 -13.21
N GLY A 303 -21.75 -12.22 -13.44
CA GLY A 303 -22.19 -13.61 -13.23
C GLY A 303 -22.37 -14.04 -11.77
N VAL A 304 -22.44 -13.11 -10.82
CA VAL A 304 -22.82 -13.38 -9.42
C VAL A 304 -24.34 -13.52 -9.33
N ASN A 305 -24.84 -14.67 -9.73
CA ASN A 305 -26.25 -14.83 -10.10
C ASN A 305 -27.23 -14.89 -8.91
N ASN A 306 -26.78 -15.35 -7.73
CA ASN A 306 -27.66 -15.54 -6.56
C ASN A 306 -27.70 -14.36 -5.62
N LEU A 307 -26.87 -13.34 -5.84
CA LEU A 307 -26.86 -12.15 -5.00
C LEU A 307 -28.13 -11.32 -5.24
N THR A 308 -28.87 -11.04 -4.17
CA THR A 308 -30.15 -10.28 -4.22
C THR A 308 -29.97 -8.82 -3.84
N THR A 309 -28.90 -8.50 -3.11
CA THR A 309 -28.54 -7.14 -2.69
C THR A 309 -27.04 -6.94 -2.85
N LEU A 310 -26.62 -5.74 -3.20
CA LEU A 310 -25.21 -5.36 -3.29
C LEU A 310 -25.07 -3.92 -2.81
N ASP A 311 -24.37 -3.74 -1.69
CA ASP A 311 -24.08 -2.43 -1.13
C ASP A 311 -22.71 -1.95 -1.64
N LEU A 312 -22.70 -0.85 -2.37
CA LEU A 312 -21.51 -0.19 -2.92
C LEU A 312 -21.39 1.25 -2.40
N SER A 313 -22.06 1.59 -1.30
CA SER A 313 -22.16 2.96 -0.78
C SER A 313 -20.79 3.55 -0.38
N ASN A 314 -19.81 2.70 -0.06
CA ASN A 314 -18.44 3.10 0.27
C ASN A 314 -17.48 3.14 -0.93
N PHE A 315 -17.93 2.75 -2.14
CA PHE A 315 -17.04 2.73 -3.30
C PHE A 315 -16.71 4.13 -3.79
N ASP A 316 -15.44 4.44 -3.90
CA ASP A 316 -14.92 5.59 -4.64
C ASP A 316 -14.49 5.13 -6.03
N THR A 317 -15.19 5.60 -7.07
CA THR A 317 -14.91 5.26 -8.46
C THR A 317 -14.21 6.39 -9.22
N SER A 318 -13.74 7.43 -8.53
CA SER A 318 -13.16 8.63 -9.14
C SER A 318 -11.87 8.39 -9.96
N ASN A 319 -11.22 7.23 -9.75
CA ASN A 319 -10.04 6.82 -10.50
C ASN A 319 -10.30 5.69 -11.50
N VAL A 320 -11.53 5.15 -11.54
CA VAL A 320 -11.86 4.02 -12.40
C VAL A 320 -11.94 4.45 -13.86
N THR A 321 -11.26 3.72 -14.72
CA THR A 321 -11.26 3.91 -16.18
C THR A 321 -11.99 2.81 -16.93
N ASN A 322 -12.08 1.63 -16.35
CA ASN A 322 -12.69 0.44 -16.96
C ASN A 322 -13.77 -0.15 -16.06
N MET A 323 -15.02 -0.17 -16.53
CA MET A 323 -16.20 -0.78 -15.92
C MET A 323 -16.88 -1.79 -16.85
N GLU A 324 -16.16 -2.32 -17.87
CA GLU A 324 -16.71 -3.32 -18.77
C GLU A 324 -17.34 -4.47 -17.98
N GLY A 325 -18.60 -4.81 -18.29
CA GLY A 325 -19.30 -5.96 -17.72
C GLY A 325 -19.41 -5.99 -16.19
N MET A 326 -19.18 -4.88 -15.48
CA MET A 326 -19.11 -4.86 -14.00
C MET A 326 -20.31 -5.56 -13.34
N PHE A 327 -21.51 -5.40 -13.89
CA PHE A 327 -22.76 -6.02 -13.40
C PHE A 327 -23.37 -6.98 -14.42
N TYR A 328 -22.55 -7.57 -15.27
CA TYR A 328 -22.93 -8.53 -16.29
C TYR A 328 -23.58 -9.78 -15.66
N ASN A 329 -24.71 -10.25 -16.23
CA ASN A 329 -25.41 -11.47 -15.78
C ASN A 329 -25.81 -11.50 -14.29
N MET A 330 -26.06 -10.37 -13.65
CA MET A 330 -26.61 -10.35 -12.29
C MET A 330 -28.14 -10.44 -12.35
N TYR A 331 -28.68 -11.66 -12.32
CA TYR A 331 -30.11 -11.93 -12.58
C TYR A 331 -31.03 -11.58 -11.39
N ASN A 332 -30.55 -11.73 -10.14
CA ASN A 332 -31.41 -11.68 -8.96
C ASN A 332 -31.42 -10.34 -8.24
N LEU A 333 -30.59 -9.38 -8.61
CA LEU A 333 -30.71 -8.00 -8.11
C LEU A 333 -32.03 -7.41 -8.59
N THR A 334 -32.78 -6.77 -7.68
CA THR A 334 -33.99 -6.00 -8.00
C THR A 334 -33.71 -4.53 -8.17
N THR A 335 -32.79 -4.03 -7.37
CA THR A 335 -32.33 -2.64 -7.40
C THR A 335 -30.80 -2.59 -7.33
N LEU A 336 -30.22 -1.55 -7.93
CA LEU A 336 -28.79 -1.27 -7.86
C LEU A 336 -28.60 0.22 -7.57
N ASP A 337 -27.90 0.54 -6.47
CA ASP A 337 -27.62 1.92 -6.08
C ASP A 337 -26.20 2.30 -6.49
N LEU A 338 -26.08 3.22 -7.44
CA LEU A 338 -24.85 3.77 -7.98
C LEU A 338 -24.77 5.30 -7.72
N SER A 339 -25.45 5.77 -6.70
CA SER A 339 -25.59 7.21 -6.41
C SER A 339 -24.28 7.91 -6.06
N ASN A 340 -23.28 7.16 -5.59
CA ASN A 340 -21.94 7.65 -5.29
C ASN A 340 -20.93 7.47 -6.44
N PHE A 341 -21.33 6.87 -7.57
CA PHE A 341 -20.40 6.62 -8.66
C PHE A 341 -19.99 7.91 -9.37
N ASN A 342 -18.68 8.08 -9.55
CA ASN A 342 -18.08 9.09 -10.40
C ASN A 342 -17.56 8.43 -11.67
N THR A 343 -18.11 8.77 -12.82
CA THR A 343 -17.75 8.15 -14.11
C THR A 343 -16.91 9.04 -15.02
N SER A 344 -16.42 10.18 -14.52
CA SER A 344 -15.72 11.19 -15.32
C SER A 344 -14.42 10.68 -16.01
N LYS A 345 -13.80 9.62 -15.48
CA LYS A 345 -12.61 9.01 -16.07
C LYS A 345 -12.90 7.71 -16.83
N VAL A 346 -14.14 7.22 -16.79
CA VAL A 346 -14.49 5.93 -17.37
C VAL A 346 -14.47 6.02 -18.90
N THR A 347 -13.73 5.10 -19.52
CA THR A 347 -13.60 4.98 -20.97
C THR A 347 -14.34 3.77 -21.54
N ASP A 348 -14.57 2.73 -20.71
CA ASP A 348 -15.22 1.50 -21.11
C ASP A 348 -16.35 1.08 -20.16
N MET A 349 -17.56 0.94 -20.71
CA MET A 349 -18.77 0.38 -20.08
C MET A 349 -19.42 -0.68 -20.97
N ASN A 350 -18.68 -1.32 -21.91
CA ASN A 350 -19.22 -2.40 -22.72
C ASN A 350 -19.93 -3.41 -21.82
N SER A 351 -21.14 -3.80 -22.17
CA SER A 351 -21.90 -4.84 -21.47
C SER A 351 -22.10 -4.64 -19.96
N ILE A 352 -21.91 -3.43 -19.42
CA ILE A 352 -21.88 -3.16 -17.97
C ILE A 352 -23.11 -3.73 -17.22
N PHE A 353 -24.30 -3.66 -17.81
CA PHE A 353 -25.55 -4.22 -17.26
C PHE A 353 -26.11 -5.36 -18.09
N ARG A 354 -25.40 -5.87 -19.08
CA ARG A 354 -25.91 -6.87 -20.04
C ARG A 354 -26.31 -8.18 -19.34
N ILE A 355 -27.40 -8.79 -19.83
CA ILE A 355 -27.72 -10.21 -19.60
C ILE A 355 -27.40 -10.99 -20.87
N GLN A 356 -26.58 -12.04 -20.76
CA GLN A 356 -26.34 -12.96 -21.84
C GLN A 356 -27.33 -14.12 -21.77
N TYR A 357 -28.05 -14.37 -22.88
CA TYR A 357 -28.84 -15.57 -23.02
C TYR A 357 -27.95 -16.70 -23.55
N HIS A 358 -28.07 -17.89 -22.95
CA HIS A 358 -27.52 -19.09 -23.55
C HIS A 358 -28.45 -19.55 -24.72
N ASN A 359 -27.83 -19.92 -25.86
CA ASN A 359 -28.51 -20.29 -27.08
C ASN A 359 -29.23 -21.68 -27.03
N ASP A 360 -29.45 -22.24 -25.86
CA ASP A 360 -30.24 -23.44 -25.70
C ASP A 360 -31.72 -23.05 -25.83
N ASP A 361 -32.48 -23.75 -26.68
CA ASP A 361 -33.84 -23.58 -27.17
C ASP A 361 -34.95 -23.01 -26.25
N ASN A 362 -34.59 -22.28 -25.18
CA ASN A 362 -35.45 -21.67 -24.17
C ASN A 362 -35.24 -20.16 -23.98
N LEU A 363 -34.93 -19.42 -25.06
CA LEU A 363 -34.74 -17.94 -25.06
C LEU A 363 -35.77 -17.15 -24.26
N LEU A 364 -36.99 -17.68 -24.10
CA LEU A 364 -38.02 -17.03 -23.28
C LEU A 364 -37.83 -17.23 -21.77
N LYS A 365 -37.25 -18.34 -21.32
CA LYS A 365 -37.11 -18.65 -19.88
C LYS A 365 -36.05 -17.79 -19.17
N ASP A 366 -34.99 -17.44 -19.83
CA ASP A 366 -33.93 -16.63 -19.23
C ASP A 366 -34.32 -15.13 -19.15
N ARG A 367 -35.15 -14.65 -20.09
CA ARG A 367 -35.74 -13.31 -20.04
C ARG A 367 -36.60 -13.11 -18.78
N TYR A 368 -37.22 -14.17 -18.24
CA TYR A 368 -38.00 -14.12 -17.02
C TYR A 368 -37.16 -14.18 -15.73
N LYS A 369 -35.87 -14.49 -15.83
CA LYS A 369 -34.98 -14.55 -14.66
C LYS A 369 -34.46 -13.18 -14.25
N ASP A 370 -34.35 -12.23 -15.18
CA ASP A 370 -33.88 -10.88 -14.87
C ASP A 370 -34.87 -10.17 -13.93
N LYS A 371 -34.39 -9.72 -12.79
CA LYS A 371 -35.18 -9.05 -11.75
C LYS A 371 -34.87 -7.56 -11.60
N LEU A 372 -33.81 -7.06 -12.27
CA LEU A 372 -33.41 -5.66 -12.12
C LEU A 372 -34.45 -4.73 -12.72
N GLU A 373 -35.08 -3.95 -11.84
CA GLU A 373 -36.13 -3.00 -12.19
C GLU A 373 -35.64 -1.56 -12.13
N THR A 374 -34.74 -1.22 -11.21
CA THR A 374 -34.34 0.17 -10.94
C THR A 374 -32.83 0.28 -10.69
N ILE A 375 -32.20 1.28 -11.31
CA ILE A 375 -30.86 1.73 -11.01
C ILE A 375 -30.92 3.16 -10.44
N TYR A 376 -30.52 3.34 -9.19
CA TYR A 376 -30.49 4.63 -8.53
C TYR A 376 -29.18 5.36 -8.80
N VAL A 377 -29.28 6.67 -9.08
CA VAL A 377 -28.13 7.58 -9.21
C VAL A 377 -28.49 8.95 -8.62
N ASN A 378 -27.48 9.74 -8.27
CA ASN A 378 -27.66 11.14 -7.90
C ASN A 378 -27.68 12.06 -9.14
N ASN A 379 -26.86 11.76 -10.13
CA ASN A 379 -26.71 12.54 -11.36
C ASN A 379 -26.61 11.62 -12.58
N ASP A 380 -26.74 12.20 -13.76
CA ASP A 380 -26.39 11.51 -15.01
C ASP A 380 -24.93 11.03 -14.95
N PHE A 381 -24.63 9.90 -15.57
CA PHE A 381 -23.25 9.50 -15.72
C PHE A 381 -22.52 10.47 -16.67
N ASP A 382 -21.30 10.84 -16.30
CA ASP A 382 -20.42 11.55 -17.22
C ASP A 382 -19.95 10.57 -18.31
N THR A 383 -20.28 10.88 -19.56
CA THR A 383 -19.97 10.05 -20.74
C THR A 383 -18.99 10.74 -21.70
N ALA A 384 -18.36 11.84 -21.26
CA ALA A 384 -17.45 12.63 -22.13
C ALA A 384 -16.27 11.78 -22.63
N ASN A 385 -15.70 10.96 -21.75
CA ASN A 385 -14.56 10.09 -22.05
C ASN A 385 -14.98 8.68 -22.51
N LEU A 386 -16.29 8.37 -22.52
CA LEU A 386 -16.78 7.02 -22.76
C LEU A 386 -16.75 6.68 -24.24
N THR A 387 -15.98 5.64 -24.58
CA THR A 387 -15.83 5.07 -25.93
C THR A 387 -16.36 3.65 -26.04
N GLY A 388 -16.18 2.83 -25.00
CA GLY A 388 -16.72 1.46 -24.92
C GLY A 388 -18.19 1.49 -24.48
N THR A 389 -19.11 1.28 -25.42
CA THR A 389 -20.57 1.41 -25.22
C THR A 389 -21.39 0.26 -25.77
N TYR A 390 -20.72 -0.86 -26.13
CA TYR A 390 -21.37 -1.98 -26.79
C TYR A 390 -22.31 -2.72 -25.83
N GLU A 391 -23.59 -2.88 -26.23
CA GLU A 391 -24.61 -3.69 -25.55
C GLU A 391 -24.77 -3.43 -24.03
N MET A 392 -24.57 -2.19 -23.57
CA MET A 392 -24.57 -1.85 -22.13
C MET A 392 -25.79 -2.36 -21.36
N PHE A 393 -26.97 -2.32 -21.97
CA PHE A 393 -28.24 -2.74 -21.36
C PHE A 393 -28.89 -3.93 -22.03
N ALA A 394 -28.17 -4.64 -22.90
CA ALA A 394 -28.73 -5.71 -23.68
C ALA A 394 -29.44 -6.76 -22.80
N ASN A 395 -30.66 -7.11 -23.22
CA ASN A 395 -31.49 -8.14 -22.60
C ASN A 395 -32.05 -7.83 -21.18
N ARG A 396 -31.93 -6.60 -20.67
CA ARG A 396 -32.56 -6.15 -19.42
C ARG A 396 -34.07 -5.92 -19.60
N GLY A 397 -34.84 -7.00 -19.56
CA GLY A 397 -36.27 -6.94 -19.88
C GLY A 397 -37.15 -6.18 -18.90
N LYS A 398 -36.77 -6.08 -17.62
CA LYS A 398 -37.55 -5.41 -16.56
C LYS A 398 -37.08 -4.00 -16.23
N LEU A 399 -35.84 -3.64 -16.58
CA LEU A 399 -35.28 -2.35 -16.25
C LEU A 399 -36.12 -1.20 -16.84
N ARG A 400 -36.44 -0.21 -16.00
CA ARG A 400 -37.18 1.01 -16.35
C ARG A 400 -36.48 2.22 -15.75
N GLY A 401 -36.55 3.33 -16.48
CA GLY A 401 -36.21 4.64 -15.91
C GLY A 401 -37.24 5.08 -14.87
N GLY A 402 -36.89 6.08 -14.07
CA GLY A 402 -37.73 6.56 -12.96
C GLY A 402 -39.14 7.07 -13.39
N ASN A 403 -39.27 7.50 -14.63
CA ASN A 403 -40.56 7.92 -15.24
C ASN A 403 -41.12 6.87 -16.23
N GLY A 404 -40.61 5.62 -16.18
CA GLY A 404 -41.12 4.49 -16.93
C GLY A 404 -40.50 4.32 -18.32
N SER A 405 -39.50 5.11 -18.69
CA SER A 405 -38.82 4.96 -19.99
C SER A 405 -38.16 3.60 -20.15
N TYR A 406 -38.28 3.04 -21.34
CA TYR A 406 -37.55 1.82 -21.75
C TYR A 406 -37.34 1.83 -23.25
N SER A 407 -36.29 1.16 -23.73
CA SER A 407 -36.06 0.92 -25.15
C SER A 407 -36.65 -0.44 -25.54
N TYR A 408 -37.54 -0.47 -26.53
CA TYR A 408 -38.15 -1.69 -27.05
C TYR A 408 -37.04 -2.60 -27.67
N TYR A 409 -36.10 -1.98 -28.36
CA TYR A 409 -34.91 -2.64 -28.89
C TYR A 409 -33.72 -2.33 -27.95
N LEU A 410 -33.47 -3.21 -27.00
CA LEU A 410 -32.43 -3.02 -25.97
C LEU A 410 -31.03 -2.82 -26.53
N SER A 411 -30.78 -3.27 -27.78
CA SER A 411 -29.56 -2.96 -28.52
C SER A 411 -29.40 -1.50 -28.94
N ASN A 412 -30.50 -0.72 -28.91
CA ASN A 412 -30.50 0.69 -29.33
C ASN A 412 -30.30 1.67 -28.13
N ALA A 413 -30.22 1.15 -26.91
CA ALA A 413 -29.90 1.99 -25.76
C ALA A 413 -28.40 2.27 -25.74
N ASP A 414 -28.02 3.38 -26.32
CA ASP A 414 -26.65 3.90 -26.37
C ASP A 414 -26.27 4.65 -25.07
N LYS A 415 -25.09 5.29 -25.06
CA LYS A 415 -24.62 6.03 -23.89
C LYS A 415 -25.53 7.16 -23.41
N THR A 416 -26.46 7.64 -24.25
CA THR A 416 -27.44 8.66 -23.85
C THR A 416 -28.48 8.15 -22.86
N TRP A 417 -28.61 6.82 -22.69
CA TRP A 417 -29.48 6.19 -21.71
C TRP A 417 -28.86 6.07 -20.32
N LEU A 418 -27.57 6.40 -20.16
CA LEU A 418 -26.85 6.45 -18.88
C LEU A 418 -27.19 7.76 -18.12
N ARG A 419 -28.45 8.07 -18.01
CA ARG A 419 -28.95 9.31 -17.40
C ARG A 419 -30.25 9.10 -16.64
N VAL A 420 -30.54 10.08 -15.78
CA VAL A 420 -31.83 10.16 -15.09
C VAL A 420 -32.96 10.32 -16.11
N ASP A 421 -34.02 9.52 -15.94
CA ASP A 421 -35.13 9.45 -16.84
C ASP A 421 -36.00 10.71 -16.76
N ASP A 422 -36.09 11.47 -17.85
CA ASP A 422 -36.88 12.71 -17.98
C ASP A 422 -37.52 12.79 -19.38
N PRO A 423 -38.48 11.89 -19.72
CA PRO A 423 -39.10 11.85 -21.03
C PRO A 423 -39.95 13.08 -21.34
N ALA A 424 -40.46 13.79 -20.36
CA ALA A 424 -41.23 15.01 -20.55
C ALA A 424 -40.41 16.11 -21.22
N HIS A 425 -39.10 16.12 -21.02
CA HIS A 425 -38.14 17.04 -21.65
C HIS A 425 -37.34 16.39 -22.79
N GLY A 426 -37.81 15.26 -23.34
CA GLY A 426 -37.16 14.57 -24.44
C GLY A 426 -35.85 13.83 -24.05
N ARG A 427 -35.67 13.51 -22.77
CA ARG A 427 -34.48 12.87 -22.19
C ARG A 427 -34.83 11.52 -21.56
N PRO A 428 -35.29 10.50 -22.32
CA PRO A 428 -35.50 9.18 -21.74
C PRO A 428 -34.15 8.59 -21.28
N GLY A 429 -34.16 7.87 -20.16
CA GLY A 429 -32.96 7.24 -19.58
C GLY A 429 -33.35 6.02 -18.76
N TYR A 430 -32.35 5.23 -18.34
CA TYR A 430 -32.58 4.05 -17.50
C TYR A 430 -32.38 4.30 -16.01
N PHE A 431 -32.01 5.51 -15.61
CA PHE A 431 -31.73 5.77 -14.20
C PHE A 431 -32.91 6.45 -13.49
N THR A 432 -33.03 6.14 -12.23
CA THR A 432 -33.94 6.77 -11.29
C THR A 432 -33.15 7.65 -10.34
N ARG A 433 -33.57 8.89 -10.12
CA ARG A 433 -32.93 9.74 -9.10
C ARG A 433 -33.15 9.11 -7.73
N LYS A 434 -32.09 8.99 -6.95
CA LYS A 434 -32.20 8.49 -5.58
C LYS A 434 -33.09 9.44 -4.76
N PRO A 435 -34.09 8.92 -4.01
CA PRO A 435 -34.98 9.72 -3.15
C PRO A 435 -34.22 10.51 -2.09
#